data_fc950fdbbc1eb0329129749047790450
#
_entry.id   fc950fdbbc1eb0329129749047790450
#
_cell.length_a   1.000
_cell.length_b   1.000
_cell.length_c   1.000
_cell.angle_alpha   90.00
_cell.angle_beta   90.00
_cell.angle_gamma   90.00
#
_symmetry.space_group_name_H-M   'P 1'
#
loop_
_entity.id
_entity.type
_entity.pdbx_description
1 polymer ?
#
loop_
_entity_poly.entity_id
_entity_poly.type
_entity_poly.pdbx_seq_one_letter_code
_entity_poly.pdbx_strand_id
1 'polypeptide(L)'
;MPEINTTGLPDPNTRSDAQLVHLARQRDAGAFRTIIKRHNRRLYRLARAVTADDSDAEDAVQDAYIRAFTNLDQFRGDSSLATWLSRIVLNEALGRLRRRRPTVDLEVIEKHPPPRIRYRR
;
A
#
# COMPACT_ATOMS: atom_id res chain seq x y z
N MET A 1 -3.06 14.10 25.92
CA MET A 1 -2.84 15.30 25.10
C MET A 1 -1.93 14.95 23.94
N PRO A 2 -2.29 15.34 22.74
CA PRO A 2 -1.36 15.16 21.63
C PRO A 2 -0.12 16.01 21.88
N GLU A 3 1.03 15.43 21.64
CA GLU A 3 2.28 16.14 21.73
C GLU A 3 2.38 17.14 20.57
N ILE A 4 2.73 18.35 20.90
CA ILE A 4 2.98 19.40 19.93
C ILE A 4 4.48 19.49 19.76
N ASN A 5 4.96 19.42 18.53
CA ASN A 5 6.38 19.58 18.28
C ASN A 5 6.84 21.02 18.53
N THR A 6 8.14 21.28 18.49
CA THR A 6 8.72 22.59 18.81
C THR A 6 8.25 23.71 17.88
N THR A 7 7.63 23.39 16.75
CA THR A 7 7.07 24.39 15.82
C THR A 7 5.59 24.69 16.09
N GLY A 8 4.98 24.04 17.08
CA GLY A 8 3.56 24.22 17.39
C GLY A 8 2.62 23.44 16.49
N LEU A 9 3.15 22.66 15.54
CA LEU A 9 2.31 21.83 14.65
C LEU A 9 1.89 20.56 15.38
N PRO A 10 0.69 20.01 15.05
CA PRO A 10 0.27 18.74 15.61
C PRO A 10 1.26 17.63 15.29
N ASP A 11 1.39 16.67 16.21
CA ASP A 11 2.16 15.46 15.97
C ASP A 11 1.65 14.79 14.67
N PRO A 12 2.54 14.43 13.72
CA PRO A 12 2.14 13.73 12.50
C PRO A 12 1.28 12.49 12.77
N ASN A 13 1.49 11.82 13.91
CA ASN A 13 0.72 10.64 14.28
C ASN A 13 -0.76 10.92 14.55
N THR A 14 -1.14 12.18 14.79
CA THR A 14 -2.54 12.56 15.02
C THR A 14 -3.26 12.97 13.75
N ARG A 15 -2.55 13.10 12.64
CA ARG A 15 -3.15 13.50 11.36
C ARG A 15 -3.99 12.36 10.79
N SER A 16 -5.11 12.73 10.15
CA SER A 16 -5.91 11.76 9.41
C SER A 16 -5.20 11.30 8.15
N ASP A 17 -5.61 10.16 7.60
CA ASP A 17 -5.08 9.70 6.32
C ASP A 17 -5.32 10.72 5.21
N ALA A 18 -6.48 11.40 5.21
CA ALA A 18 -6.76 12.46 4.23
C ALA A 18 -5.76 13.61 4.31
N GLN A 19 -5.42 14.03 5.53
CA GLN A 19 -4.40 15.07 5.75
C GLN A 19 -3.03 14.61 5.26
N LEU A 20 -2.67 13.37 5.56
CA LEU A 20 -1.39 12.80 5.12
C LEU A 20 -1.31 12.70 3.60
N VAL A 21 -2.38 12.28 2.94
CA VAL A 21 -2.44 12.23 1.48
C VAL A 21 -2.26 13.62 0.87
N HIS A 22 -2.93 14.61 1.44
CA HIS A 22 -2.78 16.01 0.98
C HIS A 22 -1.32 16.47 1.04
N LEU A 23 -0.66 16.23 2.17
CA LEU A 23 0.75 16.58 2.35
C LEU A 23 1.67 15.76 1.44
N ALA A 24 1.39 14.47 1.28
CA ALA A 24 2.18 13.59 0.42
C ALA A 24 2.11 14.02 -1.05
N ARG A 25 0.97 14.54 -1.50
CA ARG A 25 0.84 15.12 -2.84
C ARG A 25 1.74 16.34 -3.03
N GLN A 26 2.07 17.02 -1.95
CA GLN A 26 3.01 18.14 -1.94
C GLN A 26 4.47 17.71 -1.75
N ARG A 27 4.72 16.40 -1.82
CA ARG A 27 6.05 15.82 -1.66
C ARG A 27 6.64 15.97 -0.26
N ASP A 28 5.79 16.03 0.75
CA ASP A 28 6.23 16.05 2.14
C ASP A 28 6.75 14.67 2.55
N ALA A 29 8.05 14.55 2.76
CA ALA A 29 8.69 13.30 3.13
C ALA A 29 8.19 12.74 4.47
N GLY A 30 7.85 13.62 5.41
CA GLY A 30 7.27 13.22 6.70
C GLY A 30 5.91 12.55 6.54
N ALA A 31 5.10 13.05 5.61
CA ALA A 31 3.79 12.44 5.32
C ALA A 31 3.95 11.03 4.73
N PHE A 32 4.88 10.83 3.80
CA PHE A 32 5.18 9.50 3.26
C PHE A 32 5.61 8.54 4.37
N ARG A 33 6.53 8.95 5.22
CA ARG A 33 7.01 8.12 6.33
C ARG A 33 5.88 7.74 7.29
N THR A 34 5.00 8.68 7.60
CA THR A 34 3.87 8.43 8.50
C THR A 34 2.87 7.46 7.89
N ILE A 35 2.57 7.59 6.60
CA ILE A 35 1.70 6.66 5.88
C ILE A 35 2.30 5.24 5.93
N ILE A 36 3.58 5.10 5.62
CA ILE A 36 4.27 3.81 5.65
C ILE A 36 4.20 3.22 7.05
N LYS A 37 4.58 3.97 8.06
CA LYS A 37 4.59 3.52 9.45
C LYS A 37 3.21 3.07 9.93
N ARG A 38 2.17 3.80 9.54
CA ARG A 38 0.79 3.52 9.94
C ARG A 38 0.22 2.26 9.29
N HIS A 39 0.57 2.02 8.02
CA HIS A 39 -0.06 0.96 7.21
C HIS A 39 0.83 -0.25 6.97
N ASN A 40 2.12 -0.17 7.27
CA ASN A 40 3.09 -1.19 6.87
C ASN A 40 2.76 -2.59 7.39
N ARG A 41 2.35 -2.69 8.65
CA ARG A 41 2.07 -3.99 9.26
C ARG A 41 0.93 -4.72 8.54
N ARG A 42 -0.14 -3.99 8.22
CA ARG A 42 -1.29 -4.54 7.48
C ARG A 42 -0.89 -4.98 6.08
N LEU A 43 -0.16 -4.14 5.37
CA LEU A 43 0.26 -4.42 4.01
C LEU A 43 1.21 -5.61 3.94
N TYR A 44 2.13 -5.70 4.88
CA TYR A 44 3.04 -6.84 4.98
C TYR A 44 2.27 -8.15 5.21
N ARG A 45 1.31 -8.14 6.13
CA ARG A 45 0.49 -9.34 6.40
C ARG A 45 -0.25 -9.81 5.16
N LEU A 46 -0.82 -8.89 4.40
CA LEU A 46 -1.52 -9.21 3.15
C LEU A 46 -0.56 -9.80 2.12
N ALA A 47 0.58 -9.17 1.93
CA ALA A 47 1.59 -9.65 0.99
C ALA A 47 2.11 -11.04 1.40
N ARG A 48 2.37 -11.23 2.69
CA ARG A 48 2.88 -12.51 3.21
C ARG A 48 1.87 -13.65 3.04
N ALA A 49 0.59 -13.35 3.22
CA ALA A 49 -0.48 -14.34 3.01
C ALA A 49 -0.52 -14.84 1.56
N VAL A 50 -0.20 -13.97 0.60
CA VAL A 50 -0.21 -14.31 -0.82
C VAL A 50 1.10 -15.01 -1.24
N THR A 51 2.25 -14.43 -0.89
CA THR A 51 3.55 -14.90 -1.38
C THR A 51 4.09 -16.09 -0.61
N ALA A 52 3.69 -16.26 0.65
CA ALA A 52 4.20 -17.27 1.57
C ALA A 52 5.73 -17.22 1.74
N ASP A 53 6.34 -16.05 1.51
CA ASP A 53 7.78 -15.83 1.55
C ASP A 53 8.05 -14.42 2.07
N ASP A 54 8.91 -14.30 3.10
CA ASP A 54 9.17 -13.01 3.75
C ASP A 54 9.83 -12.00 2.80
N SER A 55 10.78 -12.45 2.01
CA SER A 55 11.50 -11.59 1.07
C SER A 55 10.58 -11.07 -0.03
N ASP A 56 9.77 -11.94 -0.60
CA ASP A 56 8.80 -11.54 -1.63
C ASP A 56 7.74 -10.60 -1.06
N ALA A 57 7.30 -10.84 0.17
CA ALA A 57 6.34 -9.97 0.84
C ALA A 57 6.91 -8.56 1.05
N GLU A 58 8.13 -8.46 1.55
CA GLU A 58 8.81 -7.18 1.73
C GLU A 58 8.97 -6.42 0.42
N ASP A 59 9.40 -7.12 -0.63
CA ASP A 59 9.57 -6.52 -1.96
C ASP A 59 8.23 -6.07 -2.54
N ALA A 60 7.17 -6.86 -2.37
CA ALA A 60 5.83 -6.49 -2.82
C ALA A 60 5.33 -5.23 -2.11
N VAL A 61 5.58 -5.09 -0.82
CA VAL A 61 5.19 -3.90 -0.05
C VAL A 61 5.97 -2.68 -0.53
N GLN A 62 7.28 -2.81 -0.75
CA GLN A 62 8.10 -1.71 -1.27
C GLN A 62 7.61 -1.26 -2.64
N ASP A 63 7.38 -2.18 -3.56
CA ASP A 63 6.88 -1.87 -4.89
C ASP A 63 5.49 -1.24 -4.84
N ALA A 64 4.65 -1.70 -3.90
CA ALA A 64 3.33 -1.12 -3.69
C ALA A 64 3.41 0.35 -3.27
N TYR A 65 4.33 0.69 -2.36
CA TYR A 65 4.50 2.09 -1.95
C TYR A 65 5.03 2.96 -3.09
N ILE A 66 5.99 2.46 -3.86
CA ILE A 66 6.51 3.19 -5.02
C ILE A 66 5.36 3.47 -6.00
N ARG A 67 4.56 2.46 -6.28
CA ARG A 67 3.41 2.60 -7.18
C ARG A 67 2.35 3.54 -6.62
N ALA A 68 2.03 3.39 -5.34
CA ALA A 68 1.04 4.25 -4.68
C ALA A 68 1.46 5.71 -4.70
N PHE A 69 2.70 6.00 -4.32
CA PHE A 69 3.17 7.38 -4.21
C PHE A 69 3.41 8.01 -5.58
N THR A 70 3.79 7.22 -6.57
CA THR A 70 3.90 7.69 -7.96
C THR A 70 2.53 8.05 -8.54
N ASN A 71 1.48 7.32 -8.13
CA ASN A 71 0.11 7.48 -8.63
C ASN A 71 -0.83 8.08 -7.59
N LEU A 72 -0.31 8.83 -6.65
CA LEU A 72 -1.11 9.35 -5.53
C LEU A 72 -2.25 10.27 -5.99
N ASP A 73 -2.08 10.94 -7.12
CA ASP A 73 -3.12 11.78 -7.71
C ASP A 73 -4.34 10.97 -8.16
N GLN A 74 -4.20 9.67 -8.35
CA GLN A 74 -5.30 8.79 -8.72
C GLN A 74 -6.15 8.36 -7.52
N PHE A 75 -5.65 8.55 -6.30
CA PHE A 75 -6.43 8.29 -5.11
C PHE A 75 -7.45 9.41 -4.91
N ARG A 76 -8.73 9.10 -5.03
CA ARG A 76 -9.82 10.09 -4.98
C ARG A 76 -10.65 10.03 -3.71
N GLY A 77 -10.30 9.15 -2.78
CA GLY A 77 -11.06 8.99 -1.55
C GLY A 77 -12.35 8.19 -1.72
N ASP A 78 -12.54 7.48 -2.82
CA ASP A 78 -13.69 6.59 -3.02
C ASP A 78 -13.65 5.38 -2.08
N SER A 79 -12.47 5.04 -1.61
CA SER A 79 -12.25 4.07 -0.56
C SER A 79 -11.32 4.69 0.49
N SER A 80 -11.14 4.01 1.64
CA SER A 80 -10.12 4.42 2.59
C SER A 80 -8.72 4.26 1.98
N LEU A 81 -7.76 5.01 2.50
CA LEU A 81 -6.37 4.87 2.10
C LEU A 81 -5.87 3.44 2.36
N ALA A 82 -6.25 2.85 3.49
CA ALA A 82 -5.89 1.47 3.81
C ALA A 82 -6.39 0.49 2.75
N THR A 83 -7.62 0.65 2.28
CA THR A 83 -8.19 -0.20 1.24
C THR A 83 -7.48 0.00 -0.10
N TRP A 84 -7.22 1.23 -0.47
CA TRP A 84 -6.52 1.55 -1.72
C TRP A 84 -5.11 0.95 -1.74
N LEU A 85 -4.35 1.15 -0.66
CA LEU A 85 -3.01 0.57 -0.50
C LEU A 85 -3.07 -0.97 -0.50
N SER A 86 -4.06 -1.55 0.17
CA SER A 86 -4.23 -3.00 0.23
C SER A 86 -4.44 -3.62 -1.15
N ARG A 87 -5.23 -2.96 -2.00
CA ARG A 87 -5.43 -3.41 -3.38
C ARG A 87 -4.14 -3.38 -4.19
N ILE A 88 -3.34 -2.34 -4.01
CA ILE A 88 -2.06 -2.22 -4.69
C ILE A 88 -1.09 -3.31 -4.25
N VAL A 89 -0.96 -3.53 -2.93
CA VAL A 89 -0.03 -4.55 -2.44
C VAL A 89 -0.46 -5.97 -2.84
N LEU A 90 -1.76 -6.25 -2.81
CA LEU A 90 -2.26 -7.56 -3.26
C LEU A 90 -1.93 -7.81 -4.73
N ASN A 91 -2.08 -6.80 -5.57
CA ASN A 91 -1.73 -6.89 -6.98
C ASN A 91 -0.23 -7.15 -7.18
N GLU A 92 0.63 -6.45 -6.45
CA GLU A 92 2.08 -6.65 -6.50
C GLU A 92 2.46 -8.05 -6.01
N ALA A 93 1.86 -8.51 -4.91
CA ALA A 93 2.12 -9.84 -4.36
C ALA A 93 1.70 -10.95 -5.32
N LEU A 94 0.53 -10.83 -5.93
CA LEU A 94 0.05 -11.78 -6.93
C LEU A 94 0.96 -11.82 -8.16
N GLY A 95 1.43 -10.65 -8.60
CA GLY A 95 2.38 -10.57 -9.70
C GLY A 95 3.68 -11.31 -9.42
N ARG A 96 4.21 -11.18 -8.20
CA ARG A 96 5.41 -11.89 -7.78
C ARG A 96 5.19 -13.40 -7.71
N LEU A 97 4.06 -13.81 -7.18
CA LEU A 97 3.71 -15.23 -7.10
C LEU A 97 3.65 -15.86 -8.51
N ARG A 98 3.05 -15.17 -9.46
CA ARG A 98 2.98 -15.64 -10.86
C ARG A 98 4.36 -15.76 -11.50
N ARG A 99 5.24 -14.81 -11.25
CA ARG A 99 6.60 -14.84 -11.80
C ARG A 99 7.44 -15.96 -11.21
N ARG A 100 7.28 -16.24 -9.92
CA ARG A 100 8.01 -17.31 -9.26
C ARG A 100 7.50 -18.71 -9.64
N ARG A 101 6.22 -18.83 -10.00
CA ARG A 101 5.57 -20.08 -10.33
C ARG A 101 4.91 -19.97 -11.70
N PRO A 102 5.69 -19.85 -12.79
CA PRO A 102 5.14 -19.69 -14.13
C PRO A 102 4.30 -20.88 -14.56
N THR A 103 4.47 -22.03 -13.90
CA THR A 103 3.69 -23.24 -14.10
C THR A 103 2.54 -23.38 -13.12
N VAL A 104 2.26 -22.36 -12.33
CA VAL A 104 1.06 -22.37 -11.49
C VAL A 104 -0.13 -22.54 -12.41
N ASP A 105 -0.86 -23.58 -12.12
CA ASP A 105 -1.95 -24.08 -12.91
C ASP A 105 -2.94 -22.96 -13.23
N LEU A 106 -3.10 -22.67 -14.51
CA LEU A 106 -4.06 -21.69 -14.99
C LEU A 106 -5.48 -22.02 -14.52
N GLU A 107 -5.79 -23.29 -14.33
CA GLU A 107 -7.10 -23.71 -13.80
C GLU A 107 -7.33 -23.19 -12.39
N VAL A 108 -6.31 -23.17 -11.54
CA VAL A 108 -6.44 -22.63 -10.19
C VAL A 108 -6.72 -21.14 -10.24
N ILE A 109 -6.07 -20.41 -11.14
CA ILE A 109 -6.27 -18.98 -11.33
C ILE A 109 -7.68 -18.71 -11.90
N GLU A 110 -8.14 -19.54 -12.82
CA GLU A 110 -9.48 -19.41 -13.40
C GLU A 110 -10.59 -19.70 -12.39
N LYS A 111 -10.41 -20.72 -11.53
CA LYS A 111 -11.37 -21.08 -10.49
C LYS A 111 -11.38 -20.08 -9.32
N HIS A 112 -10.25 -19.47 -9.04
CA HIS A 112 -10.08 -18.53 -7.94
C HIS A 112 -9.40 -17.26 -8.47
N PRO A 113 -10.10 -16.50 -9.33
CA PRO A 113 -9.50 -15.33 -9.92
C PRO A 113 -9.13 -14.31 -8.84
N PRO A 114 -7.95 -13.67 -8.96
CA PRO A 114 -7.57 -12.63 -8.01
C PRO A 114 -8.55 -11.46 -8.09
N PRO A 115 -8.73 -10.71 -6.98
CA PRO A 115 -9.57 -9.52 -7.01
C PRO A 115 -9.10 -8.56 -8.09
N ARG A 116 -10.04 -8.02 -8.84
CA ARG A 116 -9.71 -7.01 -9.85
C ARG A 116 -9.32 -5.73 -9.16
N ILE A 117 -8.08 -5.35 -9.37
CA ILE A 117 -7.58 -4.07 -8.89
C ILE A 117 -7.56 -3.14 -10.10
N ARG A 118 -8.40 -2.12 -10.05
CA ARG A 118 -8.42 -1.12 -11.10
C ARG A 118 -7.51 0.01 -10.70
N TYR A 119 -6.44 0.17 -11.44
CA TYR A 119 -5.65 1.39 -11.37
C TYR A 119 -6.40 2.43 -12.18
N ARG A 120 -6.86 3.48 -11.53
CA ARG A 120 -7.46 4.60 -12.24
C ARG A 120 -6.35 5.39 -12.93
N ARG A 121 -6.55 5.61 -14.18
CA ARG A 121 -5.67 6.46 -14.97
C ARG A 121 -6.10 7.91 -14.87
#